data_ed82ed83a0fe9843de0db10e3447cc69
#
_entry.id   ed82ed83a0fe9843de0db10e3447cc69
#
_cell.length_a   1.000
_cell.length_b   1.000
_cell.length_c   1.000
_cell.angle_alpha   90.00
_cell.angle_beta   90.00
_cell.angle_gamma   90.00
#
_symmetry.space_group_name_H-M   'P 1'
#
loop_
_entity.id
_entity.type
_entity.pdbx_description
1 polymer ?
#
loop_
_entity_poly.entity_id
_entity_poly.type
_entity_poly.pdbx_seq_one_letter_code
_entity_poly.pdbx_strand_id
1 'polypeptide(L)'
;MTRLWLLAALLAFTFSAQAAGDAERGRQKAAQVCAACHGAQGNKPSDPSQPILAGQYSDYLVRALTDYKIGRRNNPIMKGFAGQLSQQDIEDLAAWFSSQESPLHDQR
;
A
#
# COMPACT_ATOMS: atom_id res chain seq x y z
N MET A 1 -5.49 60.53 -14.76
CA MET A 1 -5.23 59.64 -13.59
C MET A 1 -5.44 58.19 -14.02
N THR A 2 -4.37 57.51 -14.32
CA THR A 2 -4.39 56.09 -14.68
C THR A 2 -4.32 55.28 -13.38
N ARG A 3 -5.41 54.63 -13.00
CA ARG A 3 -5.40 53.67 -11.93
C ARG A 3 -4.86 52.36 -12.45
N LEU A 4 -3.61 52.08 -12.12
CA LEU A 4 -3.01 50.76 -12.34
C LEU A 4 -3.66 49.77 -11.33
N TRP A 5 -4.54 48.91 -11.85
CA TRP A 5 -5.00 47.75 -11.12
C TRP A 5 -3.93 46.67 -11.26
N LEU A 6 -3.09 46.56 -10.26
CA LEU A 6 -2.20 45.41 -10.13
C LEU A 6 -3.07 44.21 -9.74
N LEU A 7 -3.46 43.41 -10.73
CA LEU A 7 -3.99 42.09 -10.53
C LEU A 7 -2.82 41.22 -10.06
N ALA A 8 -2.67 41.09 -8.76
CA ALA A 8 -1.84 40.07 -8.17
C ALA A 8 -2.48 38.72 -8.50
N ALA A 9 -1.94 38.02 -9.52
CA ALA A 9 -2.29 36.64 -9.77
C ALA A 9 -1.75 35.79 -8.59
N LEU A 10 -2.60 35.43 -7.67
CA LEU A 10 -2.30 34.41 -6.67
C LEU A 10 -2.18 33.07 -7.42
N LEU A 11 -0.95 32.67 -7.69
CA LEU A 11 -0.64 31.30 -8.09
C LEU A 11 -0.91 30.42 -6.86
N ALA A 12 -2.11 29.83 -6.83
CA ALA A 12 -2.42 28.78 -5.89
C ALA A 12 -1.60 27.54 -6.31
N PHE A 13 -0.49 27.30 -5.63
CA PHE A 13 0.19 26.02 -5.71
C PHE A 13 -0.70 24.99 -5.01
N THR A 14 -1.46 24.26 -5.79
CA THR A 14 -2.12 23.06 -5.28
C THR A 14 -1.06 21.99 -5.09
N PHE A 15 -0.59 21.82 -3.86
CA PHE A 15 0.14 20.61 -3.52
C PHE A 15 -0.84 19.45 -3.62
N SER A 16 -0.69 18.60 -4.65
CA SER A 16 -1.30 17.27 -4.62
C SER A 16 -0.63 16.50 -3.50
N ALA A 17 -1.22 16.53 -2.31
CA ALA A 17 -0.88 15.56 -1.28
C ALA A 17 -1.16 14.19 -1.88
N GLN A 18 -0.12 13.35 -2.04
CA GLN A 18 -0.31 11.96 -2.40
C GLN A 18 -1.25 11.34 -1.36
N ALA A 19 -2.44 10.92 -1.79
CA ALA A 19 -3.43 10.36 -0.89
C ALA A 19 -2.82 9.16 -0.17
N ALA A 20 -2.98 9.11 1.16
CA ALA A 20 -2.72 7.90 1.94
C ALA A 20 -3.44 6.72 1.32
N GLY A 21 -2.97 5.50 1.56
CA GLY A 21 -3.60 4.29 1.05
C GLY A 21 -5.05 4.17 1.47
N ASP A 22 -5.87 3.67 0.56
CA ASP A 22 -7.30 3.41 0.77
C ASP A 22 -7.51 1.92 1.02
N ALA A 23 -8.01 1.57 2.20
CA ALA A 23 -8.19 0.18 2.60
C ALA A 23 -9.22 -0.56 1.73
N GLU A 24 -10.26 0.10 1.23
CA GLU A 24 -11.27 -0.54 0.38
C GLU A 24 -10.71 -0.86 -1.01
N ARG A 25 -9.95 0.06 -1.62
CA ARG A 25 -9.21 -0.26 -2.84
C ARG A 25 -8.21 -1.37 -2.60
N GLY A 26 -7.54 -1.35 -1.46
CA GLY A 26 -6.61 -2.41 -1.03
C GLY A 26 -7.30 -3.77 -0.92
N ARG A 27 -8.50 -3.81 -0.34
CA ARG A 27 -9.30 -5.03 -0.26
C ARG A 27 -9.59 -5.62 -1.63
N GLN A 28 -9.99 -4.79 -2.58
CA GLN A 28 -10.28 -5.22 -3.95
C GLN A 28 -9.02 -5.74 -4.64
N LYS A 29 -7.91 -5.04 -4.52
CA LYS A 29 -6.63 -5.47 -5.09
C LYS A 29 -6.13 -6.75 -4.44
N ALA A 30 -6.22 -6.87 -3.13
CA ALA A 30 -5.83 -8.07 -2.38
C ALA A 30 -6.61 -9.31 -2.83
N ALA A 31 -7.92 -9.16 -3.05
CA ALA A 31 -8.76 -10.25 -3.55
C ALA A 31 -8.31 -10.75 -4.92
N GLN A 32 -7.77 -9.88 -5.76
CA GLN A 32 -7.32 -10.20 -7.11
C GLN A 32 -5.95 -10.86 -7.14
N VAL A 33 -5.00 -10.40 -6.32
CA VAL A 33 -3.58 -10.78 -6.50
C VAL A 33 -2.90 -11.35 -5.26
N CYS A 34 -3.49 -11.25 -4.08
CA CYS A 34 -2.85 -11.67 -2.82
C CYS A 34 -3.56 -12.83 -2.14
N ALA A 35 -4.88 -12.89 -2.26
CA ALA A 35 -5.73 -13.75 -1.46
C ALA A 35 -5.47 -15.25 -1.64
N ALA A 36 -5.09 -15.68 -2.85
CA ALA A 36 -4.84 -17.09 -3.14
C ALA A 36 -3.76 -17.71 -2.24
N CYS A 37 -2.75 -16.91 -1.87
CA CYS A 37 -1.64 -17.37 -1.03
C CYS A 37 -1.75 -16.90 0.41
N HIS A 38 -2.15 -15.65 0.64
CA HIS A 38 -2.14 -15.03 1.96
C HIS A 38 -3.50 -15.03 2.68
N GLY A 39 -4.58 -15.35 1.96
CA GLY A 39 -5.96 -15.17 2.42
C GLY A 39 -6.47 -13.75 2.15
N ALA A 40 -7.79 -13.60 2.03
CA ALA A 40 -8.43 -12.33 1.67
C ALA A 40 -8.10 -11.20 2.67
N GLN A 41 -7.91 -11.54 3.94
CA GLN A 41 -7.55 -10.61 5.02
C GLN A 41 -6.08 -10.71 5.41
N GLY A 42 -5.30 -11.56 4.74
CA GLY A 42 -3.90 -11.78 5.05
C GLY A 42 -3.64 -12.62 6.30
N ASN A 43 -4.64 -13.36 6.78
CA ASN A 43 -4.57 -14.14 8.03
C ASN A 43 -4.69 -15.64 7.83
N LYS A 44 -4.78 -16.12 6.60
CA LYS A 44 -4.91 -17.55 6.26
C LYS A 44 -3.97 -17.92 5.12
N PRO A 45 -2.66 -18.03 5.39
CA PRO A 45 -1.73 -18.49 4.36
C PRO A 45 -2.06 -19.92 3.95
N SER A 46 -1.94 -20.21 2.66
CA SER A 46 -2.17 -21.53 2.10
C SER A 46 -1.00 -22.50 2.35
N ASP A 47 0.15 -21.94 2.72
CA ASP A 47 1.39 -22.68 2.95
C ASP A 47 2.19 -21.99 4.08
N PRO A 48 2.91 -22.76 4.93
CA PRO A 48 3.68 -22.17 6.03
C PRO A 48 4.80 -21.21 5.61
N SER A 49 5.24 -21.26 4.36
CA SER A 49 6.25 -20.34 3.83
C SER A 49 5.71 -18.94 3.56
N GLN A 50 4.40 -18.78 3.54
CA GLN A 50 3.73 -17.51 3.27
C GLN A 50 3.45 -16.79 4.59
N PRO A 51 3.90 -15.54 4.76
CA PRO A 51 3.70 -14.83 6.02
C PRO A 51 2.25 -14.38 6.20
N ILE A 52 1.84 -14.23 7.46
CA ILE A 52 0.63 -13.53 7.85
C ILE A 52 0.85 -12.04 7.64
N LEU A 53 -0.05 -11.39 6.90
CA LEU A 53 0.01 -9.96 6.61
C LEU A 53 -0.92 -9.14 7.49
N ALA A 54 -1.98 -9.77 8.01
CA ALA A 54 -3.00 -9.12 8.82
C ALA A 54 -2.39 -8.49 10.08
N GLY A 55 -2.71 -7.21 10.30
CA GLY A 55 -2.26 -6.45 11.46
C GLY A 55 -0.79 -6.03 11.45
N GLN A 56 -0.08 -6.26 10.35
CA GLN A 56 1.29 -5.77 10.20
C GLN A 56 1.30 -4.25 10.08
N TYR A 57 2.40 -3.61 10.43
CA TYR A 57 2.54 -2.15 10.26
C TYR A 57 2.47 -1.75 8.80
N SER A 58 1.71 -0.70 8.49
CA SER A 58 1.51 -0.27 7.12
C SER A 58 2.80 0.19 6.44
N ASP A 59 3.65 0.92 7.15
CA ASP A 59 4.95 1.36 6.64
C ASP A 59 5.90 0.19 6.34
N TYR A 60 5.88 -0.86 7.18
CA TYR A 60 6.62 -2.09 6.92
C TYR A 60 6.10 -2.79 5.65
N LEU A 61 4.79 -2.88 5.47
CA LEU A 61 4.19 -3.50 4.28
C LEU A 61 4.53 -2.73 3.01
N VAL A 62 4.46 -1.40 3.04
CA VAL A 62 4.89 -0.54 1.92
C VAL A 62 6.34 -0.83 1.55
N ARG A 63 7.22 -0.86 2.54
CA ARG A 63 8.64 -1.13 2.33
C ARG A 63 8.88 -2.54 1.77
N ALA A 64 8.24 -3.55 2.34
CA ALA A 64 8.39 -4.93 1.90
C ALA A 64 7.95 -5.12 0.44
N LEU A 65 6.77 -4.61 0.08
CA LEU A 65 6.26 -4.69 -1.29
C LEU A 65 7.13 -3.92 -2.27
N THR A 66 7.60 -2.74 -1.89
CA THR A 66 8.53 -1.95 -2.70
C THR A 66 9.84 -2.69 -2.91
N ASP A 67 10.39 -3.29 -1.86
CA ASP A 67 11.66 -4.03 -1.93
C ASP A 67 11.56 -5.28 -2.80
N TYR A 68 10.43 -5.98 -2.78
CA TYR A 68 10.18 -7.07 -3.73
C TYR A 68 10.08 -6.55 -5.16
N LYS A 69 9.36 -5.45 -5.37
CA LYS A 69 9.15 -4.87 -6.69
C LYS A 69 10.47 -4.48 -7.37
N ILE A 70 11.37 -3.84 -6.64
CA ILE A 70 12.67 -3.37 -7.17
C ILE A 70 13.80 -4.40 -7.07
N GLY A 71 13.53 -5.58 -6.50
CA GLY A 71 14.50 -6.66 -6.38
C GLY A 71 15.44 -6.55 -5.18
N ARG A 72 15.19 -5.64 -4.23
CA ARG A 72 16.00 -5.50 -3.01
C ARG A 72 15.76 -6.66 -2.03
N ARG A 73 14.56 -7.22 -1.98
CA ARG A 73 14.25 -8.50 -1.33
C ARG A 73 14.20 -9.59 -2.36
N ASN A 74 14.92 -10.68 -2.08
CA ASN A 74 15.03 -11.81 -3.00
C ASN A 74 13.91 -12.83 -2.74
N ASN A 75 12.84 -12.75 -3.52
CA ASN A 75 11.80 -13.77 -3.61
C ASN A 75 11.19 -13.69 -5.00
N PRO A 76 11.47 -14.64 -5.89
CA PRO A 76 11.01 -14.60 -7.28
C PRO A 76 9.49 -14.55 -7.41
N ILE A 77 8.76 -15.24 -6.52
CA ILE A 77 7.29 -15.26 -6.55
C ILE A 77 6.74 -13.89 -6.20
N MET A 78 7.16 -13.33 -5.06
CA MET A 78 6.71 -12.01 -4.64
C MET A 78 7.19 -10.90 -5.56
N LYS A 79 8.37 -11.02 -6.16
CA LYS A 79 8.84 -10.08 -7.18
C LYS A 79 7.90 -10.04 -8.38
N GLY A 80 7.42 -11.19 -8.83
CA GLY A 80 6.46 -11.29 -9.92
C GLY A 80 5.15 -10.59 -9.63
N PHE A 81 4.61 -10.76 -8.44
CA PHE A 81 3.37 -10.08 -8.02
C PHE A 81 3.59 -8.59 -7.76
N ALA A 82 4.58 -8.24 -6.95
CA ALA A 82 4.85 -6.86 -6.57
C ALA A 82 5.29 -5.99 -7.76
N GLY A 83 5.95 -6.58 -8.75
CA GLY A 83 6.39 -5.91 -9.97
C GLY A 83 5.24 -5.29 -10.78
N GLN A 84 4.04 -5.83 -10.66
CA GLN A 84 2.85 -5.36 -11.36
C GLN A 84 2.08 -4.28 -10.60
N LEU A 85 2.45 -4.00 -9.36
CA LEU A 85 1.76 -3.03 -8.51
C LEU A 85 2.25 -1.62 -8.78
N SER A 86 1.32 -0.66 -8.85
CA SER A 86 1.66 0.76 -8.77
C SER A 86 2.03 1.14 -7.33
N GLN A 87 2.63 2.31 -7.14
CA GLN A 87 2.86 2.83 -5.78
C GLN A 87 1.56 3.00 -5.02
N GLN A 88 0.49 3.45 -5.69
CA GLN A 88 -0.82 3.56 -5.05
C GLN A 88 -1.38 2.19 -4.65
N ASP A 89 -1.23 1.17 -5.48
CA ASP A 89 -1.62 -0.21 -5.14
C ASP A 89 -0.91 -0.67 -3.86
N ILE A 90 0.37 -0.41 -3.74
CA ILE A 90 1.18 -0.76 -2.57
C ILE A 90 0.66 -0.06 -1.32
N GLU A 91 0.37 1.24 -1.40
CA GLU A 91 -0.19 2.00 -0.28
C GLU A 91 -1.58 1.49 0.11
N ASP A 92 -2.44 1.19 -0.86
CA ASP A 92 -3.78 0.67 -0.63
C ASP A 92 -3.74 -0.72 0.01
N LEU A 93 -2.88 -1.61 -0.47
CA LEU A 93 -2.69 -2.94 0.10
C LEU A 93 -2.17 -2.87 1.54
N ALA A 94 -1.23 -1.99 1.79
CA ALA A 94 -0.70 -1.76 3.13
C ALA A 94 -1.80 -1.25 4.08
N ALA A 95 -2.64 -0.34 3.63
CA ALA A 95 -3.78 0.15 4.41
C ALA A 95 -4.79 -0.97 4.72
N TRP A 96 -5.07 -1.83 3.75
CA TRP A 96 -5.98 -2.96 3.95
C TRP A 96 -5.44 -3.96 4.96
N PHE A 97 -4.26 -4.53 4.70
CA PHE A 97 -3.71 -5.58 5.55
C PHE A 97 -3.38 -5.10 6.96
N SER A 98 -2.86 -3.88 7.11
CA SER A 98 -2.54 -3.33 8.44
C SER A 98 -3.77 -3.13 9.31
N SER A 99 -4.94 -2.91 8.72
CA SER A 99 -6.20 -2.70 9.42
C SER A 99 -6.91 -4.00 9.83
N GLN A 100 -6.43 -5.15 9.39
CA GLN A 100 -7.03 -6.43 9.71
C GLN A 100 -6.62 -6.92 11.10
N GLU A 101 -7.51 -7.65 11.76
CA GLU A 101 -7.18 -8.35 13.00
C GLU A 101 -6.15 -9.43 12.76
N SER A 102 -5.18 -9.52 13.67
CA SER A 102 -4.06 -10.44 13.57
C SER A 102 -3.86 -11.20 14.87
N PRO A 103 -3.53 -12.49 14.82
CA PRO A 103 -3.07 -13.21 15.99
C PRO A 103 -1.72 -12.69 16.53
N LEU A 104 -1.06 -11.80 15.77
CA LEU A 104 0.27 -11.26 16.11
C LEU A 104 0.21 -9.92 16.88
N HIS A 105 -0.97 -9.34 17.06
CA HIS A 105 -1.09 -7.97 17.60
C HIS A 105 -0.83 -7.86 19.11
N ASP A 106 -0.91 -8.95 19.85
CA ASP A 106 -0.78 -8.94 21.31
C ASP A 106 0.64 -8.75 21.81
N GLN A 107 1.59 -8.69 20.91
CA GLN A 107 3.02 -8.59 21.23
C GLN A 107 3.52 -7.15 21.28
N ARG A 108 2.63 -6.18 21.28
CA ARG A 108 2.98 -4.75 21.25
C ARG A 108 2.92 -4.12 22.63
#